data_5904b64e1d2a9efb152bfdadf6bc9b68
#
_entry.id   5904b64e1d2a9efb152bfdadf6bc9b68
#
_cell.length_a   1.000
_cell.length_b   1.000
_cell.length_c   1.000
_cell.angle_alpha   90.00
_cell.angle_beta   90.00
_cell.angle_gamma   90.00
#
_symmetry.space_group_name_H-M   'P 1'
#
loop_
_entity.id
_entity.type
_entity.pdbx_description
1 polymer ?
#
loop_
_entity_poly.entity_id
_entity_poly.type
_entity_poly.pdbx_seq_one_letter_code
_entity_poly.pdbx_strand_id
1 'polypeptide(L)'
;MDFLKIQTNPLPFFLAESLNPDSMNRIAAFFAHGKRRFSSVKVDNGTLENYHSFNPLVRGTIQQLDSIAPRFALKKGDIEILNHPVTFYETLKEKILKAEKRIFLSSLYIGKHEDELVKVLDDALVKNPNIKLDILVDALRSTREAPHSDSTASLIAPLVEKHGKHRVNIRLYHTPHLHGWRESITPKRLNEIYGLQHMKIYGVDDEVILSGANLSRDYFTNRQDRYYLFKSKDLSNYYHGIQTAVSSLSYQLITSSRGFFLDWPTDNNASEPHLNVERFLSDSTRVLVPVLRTKKVETTTTNEDPDTLVYPVSSFAPLFKDDKSTELPCVLRMLSLLDHKGAKLTMTAGYFNIHPKIKERILRGQACSEIITASPEANSFYLSKGISGLLPDAYVYSCEKFMNEANSSAVKVLEWQNGVVNTPNGWSYHAKGLWVTPPG
;
A
#
# COMPACT_ATOMS: atom_id res chain seq x y z
N MET A 1 -1.85 5.92 20.26
CA MET A 1 -1.51 4.73 19.44
C MET A 1 -1.38 5.23 18.01
N ASP A 2 -0.14 5.43 17.59
CA ASP A 2 0.13 6.03 16.28
C ASP A 2 0.29 4.91 15.25
N PHE A 3 -0.51 4.93 14.20
CA PHE A 3 -0.54 3.86 13.19
C PHE A 3 0.11 4.33 11.89
N LEU A 4 1.20 3.70 11.51
CA LEU A 4 1.79 3.84 10.20
C LEU A 4 1.61 2.54 9.42
N LYS A 5 1.06 2.60 8.21
CA LYS A 5 0.87 1.41 7.37
C LYS A 5 2.03 1.27 6.42
N ILE A 6 2.78 0.17 6.54
CA ILE A 6 3.87 -0.17 5.62
C ILE A 6 3.37 -1.19 4.61
N GLN A 7 3.51 -0.90 3.33
CA GLN A 7 3.45 -1.89 2.26
C GLN A 7 4.88 -2.29 1.90
N THR A 8 5.29 -3.48 2.32
CA THR A 8 6.52 -4.08 1.83
C THR A 8 6.21 -4.84 0.54
N ASN A 9 6.79 -4.42 -0.59
CA ASN A 9 6.79 -5.22 -1.80
C ASN A 9 7.71 -6.43 -1.57
N PRO A 10 7.25 -7.67 -1.71
CA PRO A 10 8.14 -8.81 -1.77
C PRO A 10 8.78 -8.86 -3.17
N LEU A 11 9.97 -8.32 -3.32
CA LEU A 11 10.81 -8.63 -4.46
C LEU A 11 11.43 -10.02 -4.23
N PRO A 12 11.33 -10.96 -5.18
CA PRO A 12 12.05 -12.22 -5.06
C PRO A 12 13.55 -11.95 -5.21
N PHE A 13 14.30 -12.30 -4.19
CA PHE A 13 15.77 -12.33 -4.20
C PHE A 13 16.24 -13.50 -5.07
N PHE A 14 16.32 -13.31 -6.38
CA PHE A 14 17.11 -14.16 -7.28
C PHE A 14 17.66 -13.26 -8.38
N LEU A 15 18.91 -12.82 -8.20
CA LEU A 15 19.91 -12.38 -9.17
C LEU A 15 20.76 -11.23 -8.58
N ALA A 16 21.58 -11.54 -7.58
CA ALA A 16 22.62 -10.64 -7.12
C ALA A 16 23.93 -11.39 -6.81
N GLU A 17 24.26 -12.42 -7.60
CA GLU A 17 25.59 -12.99 -7.63
C GLU A 17 26.15 -12.92 -9.04
N SER A 18 26.42 -11.72 -9.53
CA SER A 18 27.43 -11.45 -10.59
C SER A 18 27.57 -9.95 -10.86
N LEU A 19 27.94 -9.16 -9.85
CA LEU A 19 28.50 -7.83 -10.10
C LEU A 19 29.90 -7.76 -9.50
N ASN A 20 30.85 -7.61 -10.42
CA ASN A 20 32.28 -7.49 -10.24
C ASN A 20 32.66 -6.38 -9.22
N PRO A 21 33.59 -6.60 -8.27
CA PRO A 21 34.00 -5.63 -7.25
C PRO A 21 34.51 -4.28 -7.77
N ASP A 22 34.90 -4.17 -9.03
CA ASP A 22 35.40 -2.92 -9.62
C ASP A 22 34.32 -1.85 -9.91
N SER A 23 33.05 -2.19 -9.87
CA SER A 23 31.95 -1.21 -10.02
C SER A 23 31.61 -0.46 -8.75
N MET A 24 31.98 -0.97 -7.58
CA MET A 24 31.71 -0.35 -6.27
C MET A 24 32.60 0.86 -5.96
N ASN A 25 33.82 0.90 -6.53
CA ASN A 25 34.76 2.00 -6.27
C ASN A 25 34.47 3.29 -7.05
N ARG A 26 33.64 3.26 -8.06
CA ARG A 26 33.21 4.46 -8.82
C ARG A 26 32.04 5.22 -8.21
N ILE A 27 31.28 4.61 -7.30
CA ILE A 27 30.14 5.25 -6.63
C ILE A 27 30.58 6.02 -5.37
N ALA A 28 31.70 5.63 -4.74
CA ALA A 28 32.23 6.31 -3.56
C ALA A 28 32.84 7.69 -3.83
N ALA A 29 33.22 8.00 -5.07
CA ALA A 29 33.87 9.25 -5.44
C ALA A 29 32.90 10.42 -5.69
N PHE A 30 31.59 10.18 -5.73
CA PHE A 30 30.59 11.23 -6.04
C PHE A 30 29.99 11.94 -4.81
N PHE A 31 30.32 11.51 -3.59
CA PHE A 31 29.76 12.07 -2.35
C PHE A 31 30.66 13.05 -1.60
N ALA A 32 31.78 13.50 -2.18
CA ALA A 32 32.77 14.30 -1.47
C ALA A 32 32.74 15.82 -1.73
N HIS A 33 31.75 16.38 -2.41
CA HIS A 33 31.64 17.86 -2.51
C HIS A 33 30.20 18.34 -2.59
N GLY A 34 29.68 18.85 -1.50
CA GLY A 34 28.37 19.53 -1.46
C GLY A 34 27.85 19.87 -0.07
N LYS A 35 28.59 20.66 0.71
CA LYS A 35 27.99 21.35 1.88
C LYS A 35 26.97 22.37 1.36
N ARG A 36 25.72 21.97 1.13
CA ARG A 36 24.60 22.91 1.02
C ARG A 36 24.15 23.29 2.42
N ARG A 37 24.30 24.58 2.76
CA ARG A 37 23.68 25.22 3.93
C ARG A 37 22.17 24.97 3.83
N PHE A 38 21.62 24.25 4.78
CA PHE A 38 20.17 24.24 5.01
C PHE A 38 19.79 25.64 5.45
N SER A 39 19.07 26.39 4.61
CA SER A 39 18.37 27.58 5.05
C SER A 39 17.31 27.12 6.07
N SER A 40 17.35 27.67 7.25
CA SER A 40 16.33 27.48 8.28
C SER A 40 14.98 27.93 7.72
N VAL A 41 14.15 26.97 7.32
CA VAL A 41 12.73 27.23 7.10
C VAL A 41 12.18 27.62 8.48
N LYS A 42 11.68 28.84 8.63
CA LYS A 42 10.93 29.23 9.81
C LYS A 42 9.74 28.29 9.93
N VAL A 43 9.82 27.36 10.88
CA VAL A 43 8.69 26.53 11.27
C VAL A 43 7.73 27.44 12.02
N ASP A 44 6.51 27.53 11.56
CA ASP A 44 5.44 28.25 12.23
C ASP A 44 5.17 27.57 13.58
N ASN A 45 5.59 28.19 14.67
CA ASN A 45 5.51 27.64 16.03
C ASN A 45 4.05 27.55 16.56
N GLY A 46 3.08 28.15 15.87
CA GLY A 46 1.69 28.27 16.35
C GLY A 46 0.91 26.93 16.42
N THR A 47 1.41 25.84 15.83
CA THR A 47 0.67 24.56 15.75
C THR A 47 1.09 23.50 16.78
N LEU A 48 2.13 23.73 17.56
CA LEU A 48 2.62 22.76 18.56
C LEU A 48 2.05 23.00 19.96
N GLU A 49 1.49 24.16 20.22
CA GLU A 49 0.90 24.49 21.53
C GLU A 49 -0.27 23.57 21.89
N ASN A 50 -0.99 23.02 20.90
CA ASN A 50 -2.13 22.11 21.09
C ASN A 50 -1.74 20.65 21.37
N TYR A 51 -0.44 20.29 21.34
CA TYR A 51 0.01 18.89 21.50
C TYR A 51 0.84 18.66 22.76
N HIS A 52 0.62 19.45 23.81
CA HIS A 52 1.33 19.30 25.08
C HIS A 52 1.12 17.96 25.77
N SER A 53 0.03 17.25 25.45
CA SER A 53 -0.27 15.91 25.99
C SER A 53 0.63 14.81 25.42
N PHE A 54 1.29 15.02 24.27
CA PHE A 54 2.18 14.01 23.70
C PHE A 54 3.55 14.02 24.38
N ASN A 55 4.13 12.81 24.53
CA ASN A 55 5.51 12.63 24.97
C ASN A 55 6.46 13.54 24.14
N PRO A 56 7.45 14.23 24.76
CA PRO A 56 8.37 15.13 24.05
C PRO A 56 9.09 14.51 22.86
N LEU A 57 9.44 13.20 22.92
CA LEU A 57 10.07 12.48 21.81
C LEU A 57 9.12 12.33 20.63
N VAL A 58 7.84 12.05 20.91
CA VAL A 58 6.79 11.95 19.88
C VAL A 58 6.56 13.32 19.23
N ARG A 59 6.56 14.42 20.00
CA ARG A 59 6.45 15.78 19.42
C ARG A 59 7.56 16.09 18.43
N GLY A 60 8.81 15.73 18.75
CA GLY A 60 9.94 15.89 17.83
C GLY A 60 9.77 15.06 16.54
N THR A 61 9.21 13.85 16.68
CA THR A 61 8.88 13.00 15.53
C THR A 61 7.76 13.62 14.68
N ILE A 62 6.68 14.13 15.28
CA ILE A 62 5.59 14.83 14.61
C ILE A 62 6.11 15.97 13.74
N GLN A 63 6.98 16.84 14.29
CA GLN A 63 7.59 17.94 13.51
C GLN A 63 8.32 17.46 12.26
N GLN A 64 9.03 16.34 12.36
CA GLN A 64 9.76 15.77 11.24
C GLN A 64 8.80 15.14 10.21
N LEU A 65 7.75 14.45 10.66
CA LEU A 65 6.73 13.88 9.79
C LEU A 65 5.95 14.95 9.02
N ASP A 66 5.65 16.09 9.67
CA ASP A 66 4.99 17.25 9.04
C ASP A 66 5.76 17.82 7.84
N SER A 67 7.09 17.62 7.80
CA SER A 67 7.92 18.04 6.68
C SER A 67 7.90 17.05 5.49
N ILE A 68 7.41 15.82 5.70
CA ILE A 68 7.49 14.72 4.73
C ILE A 68 6.12 14.39 4.15
N ALA A 69 5.08 14.29 4.98
CA ALA A 69 3.75 13.80 4.61
C ALA A 69 2.64 14.71 5.13
N PRO A 70 1.44 14.69 4.51
CA PRO A 70 0.29 15.43 5.02
C PRO A 70 -0.18 14.83 6.36
N ARG A 71 -0.72 15.69 7.23
CA ARG A 71 -1.24 15.31 8.53
C ARG A 71 -2.75 15.52 8.60
N PHE A 72 -3.46 14.52 9.13
CA PHE A 72 -4.88 14.58 9.44
C PHE A 72 -5.06 14.34 10.92
N ALA A 73 -5.77 15.23 11.58
CA ALA A 73 -6.12 15.12 12.99
C ALA A 73 -7.50 14.46 13.10
N LEU A 74 -7.58 13.36 13.81
CA LEU A 74 -8.81 12.59 14.02
C LEU A 74 -9.12 12.52 15.51
N LYS A 75 -10.41 12.41 15.82
CA LYS A 75 -10.92 12.29 17.18
C LYS A 75 -11.36 10.86 17.49
N LYS A 76 -11.62 10.60 18.74
CA LYS A 76 -12.14 9.31 19.21
C LYS A 76 -13.43 8.93 18.46
N GLY A 77 -13.42 7.72 17.89
CA GLY A 77 -14.56 7.20 17.11
C GLY A 77 -14.45 7.41 15.60
N ASP A 78 -13.54 8.26 15.11
CA ASP A 78 -13.28 8.42 13.68
C ASP A 78 -12.52 7.23 13.07
N ILE A 79 -11.88 6.41 13.92
CA ILE A 79 -11.19 5.19 13.50
C ILE A 79 -11.86 3.98 14.12
N GLU A 80 -12.28 3.06 13.27
CA GLU A 80 -12.83 1.77 13.67
C GLU A 80 -11.92 0.63 13.20
N ILE A 81 -11.56 -0.27 14.12
CA ILE A 81 -10.73 -1.45 13.80
C ILE A 81 -11.66 -2.62 13.53
N LEU A 82 -11.61 -3.15 12.29
CA LEU A 82 -12.34 -4.34 11.90
C LEU A 82 -11.44 -5.57 12.15
N ASN A 83 -11.85 -6.46 13.05
CA ASN A 83 -10.96 -7.50 13.58
C ASN A 83 -10.87 -8.75 12.69
N HIS A 84 -11.87 -9.00 11.84
CA HIS A 84 -11.98 -10.24 11.08
C HIS A 84 -12.19 -9.99 9.58
N PRO A 85 -11.70 -10.89 8.70
CA PRO A 85 -11.95 -10.84 7.26
C PRO A 85 -13.43 -10.70 6.89
N VAL A 86 -14.28 -11.49 7.55
CA VAL A 86 -15.74 -11.46 7.33
C VAL A 86 -16.32 -10.08 7.69
N THR A 87 -15.93 -9.52 8.84
CA THR A 87 -16.38 -8.18 9.26
C THR A 87 -15.94 -7.12 8.26
N PHE A 88 -14.71 -7.19 7.75
CA PHE A 88 -14.23 -6.31 6.71
C PHE A 88 -15.12 -6.38 5.46
N TYR A 89 -15.42 -7.58 4.97
CA TYR A 89 -16.20 -7.74 3.74
C TYR A 89 -17.66 -7.31 3.92
N GLU A 90 -18.30 -7.69 5.02
CA GLU A 90 -19.68 -7.27 5.32
C GLU A 90 -19.77 -5.74 5.47
N THR A 91 -18.82 -5.11 6.20
CA THR A 91 -18.77 -3.66 6.32
C THR A 91 -18.61 -2.98 4.96
N LEU A 92 -17.73 -3.50 4.09
CA LEU A 92 -17.54 -2.96 2.74
C LEU A 92 -18.83 -3.03 1.92
N LYS A 93 -19.51 -4.19 1.91
CA LYS A 93 -20.78 -4.38 1.20
C LYS A 93 -21.87 -3.44 1.73
N GLU A 94 -22.00 -3.33 3.05
CA GLU A 94 -22.96 -2.43 3.67
C GLU A 94 -22.74 -0.97 3.27
N LYS A 95 -21.49 -0.51 3.29
CA LYS A 95 -21.14 0.86 2.87
C LYS A 95 -21.45 1.08 1.40
N ILE A 96 -21.10 0.16 0.51
CA ILE A 96 -21.41 0.23 -0.93
C ILE A 96 -22.91 0.38 -1.16
N LEU A 97 -23.76 -0.43 -0.51
CA LEU A 97 -25.22 -0.38 -0.67
C LEU A 97 -25.86 0.91 -0.10
N LYS A 98 -25.15 1.62 0.79
CA LYS A 98 -25.57 2.90 1.38
C LYS A 98 -24.95 4.11 0.71
N ALA A 99 -24.12 3.92 -0.33
CA ALA A 99 -23.44 5.00 -1.02
C ALA A 99 -24.43 6.04 -1.58
N GLU A 100 -24.07 7.32 -1.45
CA GLU A 100 -24.88 8.45 -1.93
C GLU A 100 -24.23 9.19 -3.10
N LYS A 101 -22.90 9.28 -3.14
CA LYS A 101 -22.15 10.13 -4.08
C LYS A 101 -21.16 9.36 -4.92
N ARG A 102 -20.29 8.59 -4.26
CA ARG A 102 -19.16 7.94 -4.91
C ARG A 102 -18.76 6.64 -4.22
N ILE A 103 -18.26 5.70 -5.03
CA ILE A 103 -17.54 4.51 -4.60
C ILE A 103 -16.20 4.51 -5.32
N PHE A 104 -15.09 4.38 -4.61
CA PHE A 104 -13.77 4.30 -5.21
C PHE A 104 -12.94 3.17 -4.60
N LEU A 105 -12.53 2.23 -5.45
CA LEU A 105 -11.87 0.99 -5.04
C LEU A 105 -10.52 0.87 -5.74
N SER A 106 -9.44 0.77 -4.95
CA SER A 106 -8.12 0.39 -5.47
C SER A 106 -7.73 -0.95 -4.89
N SER A 107 -7.40 -1.92 -5.74
CA SER A 107 -6.92 -3.24 -5.35
C SER A 107 -5.90 -3.74 -6.37
N LEU A 108 -4.99 -4.63 -5.97
CA LEU A 108 -4.12 -5.30 -6.96
C LEU A 108 -4.95 -6.06 -8.00
N TYR A 109 -6.00 -6.73 -7.54
CA TYR A 109 -7.00 -7.43 -8.36
C TYR A 109 -8.28 -7.62 -7.55
N ILE A 110 -9.37 -7.91 -8.26
CA ILE A 110 -10.60 -8.49 -7.72
C ILE A 110 -10.60 -9.97 -8.10
N GLY A 111 -10.91 -10.86 -7.17
CA GLY A 111 -10.97 -12.30 -7.46
C GLY A 111 -11.93 -12.57 -8.61
N LYS A 112 -11.56 -13.46 -9.52
CA LYS A 112 -12.35 -13.73 -10.73
C LYS A 112 -13.70 -14.42 -10.50
N HIS A 113 -13.99 -14.79 -9.26
CA HIS A 113 -15.24 -15.42 -8.81
C HIS A 113 -15.96 -14.58 -7.75
N GLU A 114 -15.68 -13.27 -7.72
CA GLU A 114 -16.31 -12.33 -6.77
C GLU A 114 -17.60 -11.72 -7.36
N ASP A 115 -18.46 -12.59 -7.92
CA ASP A 115 -19.76 -12.21 -8.51
C ASP A 115 -20.66 -11.50 -7.50
N GLU A 116 -20.59 -11.89 -6.22
CA GLU A 116 -21.33 -11.23 -5.14
C GLU A 116 -20.94 -9.76 -5.00
N LEU A 117 -19.64 -9.44 -4.99
CA LEU A 117 -19.14 -8.08 -4.89
C LEU A 117 -19.60 -7.25 -6.10
N VAL A 118 -19.48 -7.81 -7.31
CA VAL A 118 -19.91 -7.14 -8.53
C VAL A 118 -21.42 -6.88 -8.50
N LYS A 119 -22.22 -7.85 -8.03
CA LYS A 119 -23.66 -7.66 -7.85
C LYS A 119 -23.97 -6.55 -6.85
N VAL A 120 -23.27 -6.48 -5.73
CA VAL A 120 -23.46 -5.41 -4.72
C VAL A 120 -23.14 -4.02 -5.32
N LEU A 121 -22.11 -3.91 -6.16
CA LEU A 121 -21.78 -2.68 -6.88
C LEU A 121 -22.89 -2.32 -7.91
N ASP A 122 -23.37 -3.31 -8.65
CA ASP A 122 -24.48 -3.14 -9.60
C ASP A 122 -25.76 -2.69 -8.91
N ASP A 123 -26.14 -3.35 -7.81
CA ASP A 123 -27.33 -3.02 -7.02
C ASP A 123 -27.26 -1.56 -6.48
N ALA A 124 -26.07 -1.13 -6.01
CA ALA A 124 -25.88 0.26 -5.57
C ALA A 124 -26.05 1.27 -6.72
N LEU A 125 -25.46 0.98 -7.89
CA LEU A 125 -25.58 1.83 -9.08
C LEU A 125 -27.01 1.88 -9.63
N VAL A 126 -27.75 0.78 -9.57
CA VAL A 126 -29.18 0.74 -9.95
C VAL A 126 -30.03 1.55 -8.98
N LYS A 127 -29.80 1.37 -7.66
CA LYS A 127 -30.56 2.05 -6.60
C LYS A 127 -30.38 3.56 -6.64
N ASN A 128 -29.18 4.05 -6.92
CA ASN A 128 -28.89 5.50 -6.95
C ASN A 128 -28.18 5.89 -8.27
N PRO A 129 -28.90 6.52 -9.22
CA PRO A 129 -28.32 6.94 -10.51
C PRO A 129 -27.19 8.00 -10.40
N ASN A 130 -27.07 8.68 -9.27
CA ASN A 130 -26.08 9.74 -9.08
C ASN A 130 -24.71 9.22 -8.61
N ILE A 131 -24.60 7.95 -8.18
CA ILE A 131 -23.34 7.36 -7.76
C ILE A 131 -22.39 7.25 -8.94
N LYS A 132 -21.12 7.63 -8.68
CA LYS A 132 -19.97 7.34 -9.52
C LYS A 132 -19.15 6.21 -8.91
N LEU A 133 -18.72 5.27 -9.74
CA LEU A 133 -17.87 4.15 -9.37
C LEU A 133 -16.53 4.27 -10.09
N ASP A 134 -15.46 4.41 -9.31
CA ASP A 134 -14.08 4.42 -9.80
C ASP A 134 -13.35 3.17 -9.30
N ILE A 135 -12.89 2.32 -10.22
CA ILE A 135 -12.09 1.12 -9.91
C ILE A 135 -10.70 1.29 -10.51
N LEU A 136 -9.67 1.08 -9.69
CA LEU A 136 -8.28 1.03 -10.12
C LEU A 136 -7.67 -0.31 -9.72
N VAL A 137 -7.23 -1.08 -10.72
CA VAL A 137 -6.57 -2.38 -10.53
C VAL A 137 -5.26 -2.44 -11.32
N ASP A 138 -4.45 -3.45 -11.04
CA ASP A 138 -3.21 -3.69 -11.79
C ASP A 138 -3.51 -4.39 -13.12
N ALA A 139 -2.95 -3.91 -14.22
CA ALA A 139 -3.22 -4.45 -15.55
C ALA A 139 -2.67 -5.87 -15.71
N LEU A 140 -1.41 -6.11 -15.30
CA LEU A 140 -0.75 -7.41 -15.45
C LEU A 140 -1.47 -8.49 -14.65
N ARG A 141 -1.93 -8.13 -13.44
CA ARG A 141 -2.63 -9.07 -12.55
C ARG A 141 -4.07 -9.28 -12.97
N SER A 142 -4.75 -8.23 -13.40
CA SER A 142 -6.21 -8.28 -13.69
C SER A 142 -6.57 -8.77 -15.07
N THR A 143 -5.59 -8.90 -15.98
CA THR A 143 -5.78 -9.45 -17.34
C THR A 143 -5.00 -10.75 -17.58
N ARG A 144 -4.36 -11.31 -16.55
CA ARG A 144 -3.42 -12.44 -16.68
C ARG A 144 -4.02 -13.64 -17.42
N GLU A 145 -5.26 -13.97 -17.13
CA GLU A 145 -5.98 -15.12 -17.68
C GLU A 145 -6.67 -14.82 -19.01
N ALA A 146 -6.90 -13.55 -19.34
CA ALA A 146 -7.55 -13.13 -20.58
C ALA A 146 -6.60 -13.31 -21.78
N PRO A 147 -7.14 -13.56 -22.98
CA PRO A 147 -8.55 -13.80 -23.33
C PRO A 147 -9.00 -15.27 -23.17
N HIS A 148 -8.13 -16.13 -22.63
CA HIS A 148 -8.35 -17.60 -22.64
C HIS A 148 -9.27 -18.08 -21.51
N SER A 149 -9.43 -17.29 -20.45
CA SER A 149 -10.36 -17.57 -19.35
C SER A 149 -10.73 -16.29 -18.61
N ASP A 150 -11.71 -16.41 -17.69
CA ASP A 150 -12.17 -15.31 -16.87
C ASP A 150 -11.05 -14.65 -16.08
N SER A 151 -11.09 -13.34 -16.03
CA SER A 151 -10.12 -12.47 -15.36
C SER A 151 -10.86 -11.41 -14.54
N THR A 152 -10.15 -10.69 -13.68
CA THR A 152 -10.71 -9.51 -13.00
C THR A 152 -11.35 -8.56 -14.01
N ALA A 153 -10.65 -8.26 -15.11
CA ALA A 153 -11.14 -7.30 -16.10
C ALA A 153 -12.44 -7.78 -16.76
N SER A 154 -12.55 -9.07 -17.14
CA SER A 154 -13.79 -9.61 -17.71
C SER A 154 -14.95 -9.62 -16.71
N LEU A 155 -14.67 -9.84 -15.41
CA LEU A 155 -15.69 -9.84 -14.36
C LEU A 155 -16.32 -8.45 -14.15
N ILE A 156 -15.51 -7.39 -14.20
CA ILE A 156 -15.99 -6.02 -13.90
C ILE A 156 -16.41 -5.22 -15.16
N ALA A 157 -16.03 -5.66 -16.36
CA ALA A 157 -16.39 -4.98 -17.62
C ALA A 157 -17.90 -4.78 -17.81
N PRO A 158 -18.81 -5.74 -17.46
CA PRO A 158 -20.24 -5.56 -17.59
C PRO A 158 -20.81 -4.36 -16.83
N LEU A 159 -20.15 -3.90 -15.75
CA LEU A 159 -20.59 -2.70 -15.04
C LEU A 159 -20.47 -1.44 -15.93
N VAL A 160 -19.42 -1.34 -16.75
CA VAL A 160 -19.25 -0.24 -17.72
C VAL A 160 -20.29 -0.30 -18.82
N GLU A 161 -20.54 -1.52 -19.35
CA GLU A 161 -21.54 -1.72 -20.39
C GLU A 161 -22.95 -1.33 -19.93
N LYS A 162 -23.32 -1.73 -18.71
CA LYS A 162 -24.66 -1.50 -18.17
C LYS A 162 -24.91 -0.06 -17.73
N HIS A 163 -23.92 0.57 -17.07
CA HIS A 163 -24.12 1.89 -16.42
C HIS A 163 -23.45 3.05 -17.17
N GLY A 164 -22.65 2.75 -18.20
CA GLY A 164 -21.95 3.73 -19.03
C GLY A 164 -20.67 4.28 -18.39
N LYS A 165 -19.72 4.65 -19.25
CA LYS A 165 -18.39 5.16 -18.87
C LYS A 165 -18.41 6.49 -18.08
N HIS A 166 -19.51 7.21 -18.09
CA HIS A 166 -19.68 8.47 -17.35
C HIS A 166 -19.99 8.23 -15.86
N ARG A 167 -20.47 7.02 -15.51
CA ARG A 167 -20.75 6.61 -14.13
C ARG A 167 -19.75 5.59 -13.60
N VAL A 168 -19.25 4.70 -14.46
CA VAL A 168 -18.33 3.63 -14.09
C VAL A 168 -17.02 3.82 -14.85
N ASN A 169 -15.97 4.18 -14.12
CA ASN A 169 -14.63 4.39 -14.63
C ASN A 169 -13.70 3.30 -14.08
N ILE A 170 -13.27 2.40 -14.96
CA ILE A 170 -12.36 1.30 -14.62
C ILE A 170 -11.00 1.58 -15.24
N ARG A 171 -9.98 1.68 -14.39
CA ARG A 171 -8.61 1.94 -14.78
C ARG A 171 -7.69 0.79 -14.43
N LEU A 172 -6.76 0.47 -15.32
CA LEU A 172 -5.78 -0.60 -15.16
C LEU A 172 -4.37 -0.01 -15.27
N TYR A 173 -3.68 0.01 -14.15
CA TYR A 173 -2.30 0.48 -14.10
C TYR A 173 -1.35 -0.54 -14.73
N HIS A 174 -0.48 -0.08 -15.62
CA HIS A 174 0.61 -0.87 -16.19
C HIS A 174 1.96 -0.22 -15.87
N THR A 175 2.91 -1.03 -15.41
CA THR A 175 4.25 -0.52 -15.08
C THR A 175 4.97 0.02 -16.32
N PRO A 176 5.64 1.18 -16.24
CA PRO A 176 6.42 1.71 -17.37
C PRO A 176 7.69 0.88 -17.67
N HIS A 177 8.09 -0.01 -16.78
CA HIS A 177 9.35 -0.75 -16.89
C HIS A 177 9.23 -2.09 -17.62
N LEU A 178 8.00 -2.51 -17.95
CA LEU A 178 7.73 -3.75 -18.70
C LEU A 178 7.08 -3.41 -20.04
N HIS A 179 7.88 -3.41 -21.11
CA HIS A 179 7.41 -3.19 -22.48
C HIS A 179 8.40 -3.78 -23.50
N GLY A 180 7.93 -3.94 -24.74
CA GLY A 180 8.74 -4.42 -25.87
C GLY A 180 9.31 -5.83 -25.63
N TRP A 181 10.61 -6.01 -25.90
CA TRP A 181 11.26 -7.32 -25.76
C TRP A 181 11.23 -7.88 -24.34
N ARG A 182 11.25 -7.03 -23.31
CA ARG A 182 11.14 -7.46 -21.90
C ARG A 182 9.82 -8.13 -21.63
N GLU A 183 8.74 -7.57 -22.13
CA GLU A 183 7.40 -8.14 -21.99
C GLU A 183 7.27 -9.49 -22.70
N SER A 184 7.84 -9.60 -23.91
CA SER A 184 7.76 -10.84 -24.71
C SER A 184 8.54 -12.01 -24.12
N ILE A 185 9.67 -11.75 -23.40
CA ILE A 185 10.49 -12.81 -22.79
C ILE A 185 10.16 -13.10 -21.33
N THR A 186 9.45 -12.19 -20.65
CA THR A 186 9.15 -12.36 -19.21
C THR A 186 7.92 -13.24 -19.01
N PRO A 187 8.04 -14.39 -18.33
CA PRO A 187 6.88 -15.21 -17.99
C PRO A 187 5.82 -14.41 -17.24
N LYS A 188 4.54 -14.60 -17.57
CA LYS A 188 3.40 -13.86 -16.98
C LYS A 188 3.36 -13.87 -15.43
N ARG A 189 3.97 -14.85 -14.77
CA ARG A 189 4.07 -14.90 -13.31
C ARG A 189 5.23 -14.11 -12.72
N LEU A 190 6.23 -13.79 -13.53
CA LEU A 190 7.42 -13.02 -13.13
C LEU A 190 7.35 -11.56 -13.55
N ASN A 191 6.40 -11.17 -14.39
CA ASN A 191 6.26 -9.81 -14.88
C ASN A 191 5.95 -8.79 -13.76
N GLU A 192 5.42 -9.25 -12.64
CA GLU A 192 5.11 -8.44 -11.44
C GLU A 192 6.36 -7.84 -10.77
N ILE A 193 7.56 -8.35 -11.05
CA ILE A 193 8.82 -7.81 -10.50
C ILE A 193 9.15 -6.40 -11.00
N TYR A 194 8.60 -6.00 -12.15
CA TYR A 194 8.84 -4.69 -12.74
C TYR A 194 8.02 -3.55 -12.13
N GLY A 195 7.08 -3.88 -11.27
CA GLY A 195 6.22 -2.94 -10.55
C GLY A 195 4.75 -3.25 -10.69
N LEU A 196 4.00 -2.95 -9.67
CA LEU A 196 2.56 -3.21 -9.54
C LEU A 196 1.80 -2.03 -8.96
N GLN A 197 0.54 -1.90 -9.33
CA GLN A 197 -0.42 -1.18 -8.51
C GLN A 197 -0.80 -2.08 -7.34
N HIS A 198 -0.32 -1.73 -6.13
CA HIS A 198 -0.53 -2.56 -4.95
C HIS A 198 -1.32 -1.86 -3.85
N MET A 199 -1.91 -0.70 -4.13
CA MET A 199 -2.76 0.03 -3.18
C MET A 199 -4.02 -0.78 -2.84
N LYS A 200 -4.47 -0.66 -1.61
CA LYS A 200 -5.74 -1.19 -1.13
C LYS A 200 -6.47 -0.06 -0.43
N ILE A 201 -7.31 0.62 -1.20
CA ILE A 201 -8.11 1.77 -0.77
C ILE A 201 -9.55 1.46 -1.14
N TYR A 202 -10.44 1.42 -0.16
CA TYR A 202 -11.84 1.10 -0.36
C TYR A 202 -12.67 2.23 0.22
N GLY A 203 -13.00 3.21 -0.62
CA GLY A 203 -13.70 4.41 -0.19
C GLY A 203 -15.15 4.44 -0.63
N VAL A 204 -16.00 4.93 0.24
CA VAL A 204 -17.41 5.19 -0.02
C VAL A 204 -17.76 6.54 0.59
N ASP A 205 -18.18 7.47 -0.22
CA ASP A 205 -18.52 8.84 0.17
C ASP A 205 -17.40 9.52 0.98
N ASP A 206 -17.66 9.80 2.25
CA ASP A 206 -16.75 10.50 3.15
C ASP A 206 -15.98 9.53 4.08
N GLU A 207 -16.02 8.22 3.81
CA GLU A 207 -15.34 7.19 4.58
C GLU A 207 -14.37 6.38 3.72
N VAL A 208 -13.32 5.81 4.33
CA VAL A 208 -12.36 4.96 3.63
C VAL A 208 -11.87 3.81 4.51
N ILE A 209 -11.87 2.59 3.96
CA ILE A 209 -11.23 1.43 4.57
C ILE A 209 -9.83 1.27 3.96
N LEU A 210 -8.82 1.20 4.83
CA LEU A 210 -7.46 0.86 4.47
C LEU A 210 -7.09 -0.51 5.03
N SER A 211 -6.49 -1.34 4.18
CA SER A 211 -6.11 -2.71 4.54
C SER A 211 -4.90 -3.19 3.75
N GLY A 212 -4.35 -4.33 4.14
CA GLY A 212 -3.45 -5.16 3.31
C GLY A 212 -4.19 -6.10 2.35
N ALA A 213 -5.49 -6.30 2.56
CA ALA A 213 -6.33 -7.25 1.84
C ALA A 213 -6.65 -6.81 0.40
N ASN A 214 -6.57 -7.74 -0.56
CA ASN A 214 -7.20 -7.57 -1.86
C ASN A 214 -8.69 -7.92 -1.79
N LEU A 215 -9.43 -7.65 -2.86
CA LEU A 215 -10.84 -8.00 -2.99
C LEU A 215 -10.98 -9.41 -3.56
N SER A 216 -10.70 -10.42 -2.74
CA SER A 216 -10.90 -11.82 -3.12
C SER A 216 -11.24 -12.70 -1.92
N ARG A 217 -11.88 -13.83 -2.19
CA ARG A 217 -12.46 -14.75 -1.20
C ARG A 217 -11.55 -15.06 -0.03
N ASP A 218 -10.26 -15.35 -0.28
CA ASP A 218 -9.31 -15.64 0.79
C ASP A 218 -9.24 -14.51 1.82
N TYR A 219 -9.23 -13.26 1.34
CA TYR A 219 -9.20 -12.06 2.19
C TYR A 219 -10.54 -11.75 2.83
N PHE A 220 -11.61 -12.41 2.42
CA PHE A 220 -12.95 -12.27 3.01
C PHE A 220 -13.24 -13.37 4.04
N THR A 221 -12.44 -14.44 4.08
CA THR A 221 -12.72 -15.63 4.88
C THR A 221 -11.62 -15.99 5.89
N ASN A 222 -10.47 -16.44 5.41
CA ASN A 222 -9.46 -17.11 6.22
C ASN A 222 -8.02 -16.61 6.00
N ARG A 223 -7.87 -15.38 5.52
CA ARG A 223 -6.57 -14.70 5.46
C ARG A 223 -6.54 -13.56 6.46
N GLN A 224 -5.80 -13.72 7.54
CA GLN A 224 -5.69 -12.70 8.58
C GLN A 224 -4.91 -11.50 8.07
N ASP A 225 -5.57 -10.35 8.04
CA ASP A 225 -4.97 -9.04 7.75
C ASP A 225 -5.43 -8.00 8.78
N ARG A 226 -5.16 -6.74 8.55
CA ARG A 226 -5.57 -5.60 9.38
C ARG A 226 -6.44 -4.68 8.57
N TYR A 227 -7.51 -4.19 9.18
CA TYR A 227 -8.49 -3.37 8.51
C TYR A 227 -8.85 -2.18 9.40
N TYR A 228 -8.80 -0.98 8.83
CA TYR A 228 -9.16 0.27 9.49
C TYR A 228 -10.20 1.00 8.66
N LEU A 229 -11.36 1.26 9.24
CA LEU A 229 -12.35 2.17 8.69
C LEU A 229 -12.10 3.55 9.28
N PHE A 230 -11.84 4.53 8.42
CA PHE A 230 -11.70 5.95 8.77
C PHE A 230 -12.96 6.69 8.37
N LYS A 231 -13.60 7.34 9.34
CA LYS A 231 -14.81 8.17 9.18
C LYS A 231 -14.39 9.63 9.10
N SER A 232 -13.70 10.00 8.03
CA SER A 232 -13.14 11.33 7.82
C SER A 232 -13.24 11.73 6.36
N LYS A 233 -14.02 12.77 6.09
CA LYS A 233 -14.20 13.33 4.75
C LYS A 233 -12.87 13.75 4.12
N ASP A 234 -12.02 14.43 4.90
CA ASP A 234 -10.77 14.97 4.39
C ASP A 234 -9.79 13.84 4.03
N LEU A 235 -9.73 12.80 4.88
CA LEU A 235 -8.90 11.63 4.61
C LEU A 235 -9.45 10.81 3.43
N SER A 236 -10.80 10.66 3.34
CA SER A 236 -11.45 10.03 2.19
C SER A 236 -11.14 10.80 0.89
N ASN A 237 -11.25 12.14 0.91
CA ASN A 237 -10.92 12.98 -0.24
C ASN A 237 -9.44 12.87 -0.63
N TYR A 238 -8.53 12.81 0.34
CA TYR A 238 -7.11 12.61 0.06
C TYR A 238 -6.84 11.29 -0.67
N TYR A 239 -7.40 10.19 -0.18
CA TYR A 239 -7.21 8.89 -0.82
C TYR A 239 -7.91 8.78 -2.18
N HIS A 240 -9.07 9.42 -2.35
CA HIS A 240 -9.70 9.58 -3.67
C HIS A 240 -8.81 10.37 -4.63
N GLY A 241 -8.15 11.43 -4.14
CA GLY A 241 -7.17 12.20 -4.91
C GLY A 241 -5.96 11.35 -5.36
N ILE A 242 -5.42 10.50 -4.48
CA ILE A 242 -4.36 9.53 -4.82
C ILE A 242 -4.85 8.57 -5.91
N GLN A 243 -6.03 7.97 -5.75
CA GLN A 243 -6.58 7.06 -6.75
C GLN A 243 -6.79 7.75 -8.09
N THR A 244 -7.35 8.94 -8.10
CA THR A 244 -7.58 9.75 -9.31
C THR A 244 -6.27 10.09 -10.02
N ALA A 245 -5.24 10.47 -9.26
CA ALA A 245 -3.91 10.76 -9.82
C ALA A 245 -3.32 9.53 -10.51
N VAL A 246 -3.33 8.35 -9.85
CA VAL A 246 -2.83 7.11 -10.47
C VAL A 246 -3.73 6.65 -11.62
N SER A 247 -5.04 6.84 -11.54
CA SER A 247 -5.99 6.54 -12.63
C SER A 247 -5.68 7.34 -13.89
N SER A 248 -5.29 8.61 -13.76
CA SER A 248 -4.88 9.46 -14.89
C SER A 248 -3.51 9.07 -15.50
N LEU A 249 -2.84 8.10 -14.94
CA LEU A 249 -1.59 7.48 -15.40
C LEU A 249 -1.82 5.99 -15.79
N SER A 250 -3.05 5.61 -16.08
CA SER A 250 -3.46 4.22 -16.28
C SER A 250 -4.33 4.05 -17.52
N TYR A 251 -4.35 2.86 -18.09
CA TYR A 251 -5.25 2.49 -19.18
C TYR A 251 -6.70 2.48 -18.71
N GLN A 252 -7.62 2.79 -19.58
CA GLN A 252 -9.06 2.66 -19.37
C GLN A 252 -9.57 1.34 -19.95
N LEU A 253 -10.42 0.66 -19.21
CA LEU A 253 -11.16 -0.50 -19.73
C LEU A 253 -12.32 -0.01 -20.60
N ILE A 254 -12.34 -0.46 -21.85
CA ILE A 254 -13.39 -0.23 -22.83
C ILE A 254 -14.09 -1.54 -23.17
N THR A 255 -15.41 -1.53 -23.14
CA THR A 255 -16.22 -2.71 -23.53
C THR A 255 -16.45 -2.77 -25.03
N SER A 256 -16.53 -3.96 -25.57
CA SER A 256 -16.83 -4.24 -26.98
C SER A 256 -17.66 -5.51 -27.12
N SER A 257 -18.20 -5.75 -28.30
CA SER A 257 -18.96 -6.98 -28.61
C SER A 257 -18.14 -8.28 -28.44
N ARG A 258 -16.82 -8.18 -28.35
CA ARG A 258 -15.88 -9.30 -28.13
C ARG A 258 -15.31 -9.37 -26.71
N GLY A 259 -15.88 -8.63 -25.77
CA GLY A 259 -15.40 -8.52 -24.38
C GLY A 259 -14.87 -7.11 -24.05
N PHE A 260 -13.60 -6.98 -23.70
CA PHE A 260 -13.00 -5.70 -23.36
C PHE A 260 -11.64 -5.52 -24.05
N PHE A 261 -11.18 -4.27 -24.12
CA PHE A 261 -9.80 -3.91 -24.44
C PHE A 261 -9.35 -2.74 -23.56
N LEU A 262 -8.05 -2.50 -23.53
CA LEU A 262 -7.45 -1.39 -22.80
C LEU A 262 -7.08 -0.28 -23.78
N ASP A 263 -7.49 0.92 -23.47
CA ASP A 263 -7.19 2.13 -24.26
C ASP A 263 -6.45 3.15 -23.39
N TRP A 264 -5.55 3.91 -24.00
CA TRP A 264 -4.89 5.02 -23.33
C TRP A 264 -5.66 6.31 -23.62
N PRO A 265 -6.41 6.84 -22.65
CA PRO A 265 -7.22 8.03 -22.87
C PRO A 265 -6.39 9.26 -23.25
N THR A 266 -6.89 10.05 -24.18
CA THR A 266 -6.23 11.30 -24.63
C THR A 266 -6.21 12.37 -23.56
N ASP A 267 -7.06 12.29 -22.54
CA ASP A 267 -7.16 13.18 -21.39
C ASP A 267 -6.30 12.72 -20.20
N ASN A 268 -5.53 11.65 -20.33
CA ASN A 268 -4.55 11.26 -19.33
C ASN A 268 -3.49 12.35 -19.11
N ASN A 269 -3.02 12.47 -17.88
CA ASN A 269 -2.03 13.49 -17.48
C ASN A 269 -0.58 13.14 -17.86
N ALA A 270 -0.37 12.03 -18.55
CA ALA A 270 0.92 11.58 -19.06
C ALA A 270 0.77 10.96 -20.45
N SER A 271 1.85 10.94 -21.21
CA SER A 271 1.93 10.11 -22.42
C SER A 271 1.94 8.64 -22.06
N GLU A 272 1.51 7.80 -22.99
CA GLU A 272 1.53 6.35 -22.80
C GLU A 272 2.94 5.83 -22.46
N PRO A 273 3.11 4.98 -21.41
CA PRO A 273 4.43 4.70 -20.85
C PRO A 273 5.38 4.00 -21.83
N HIS A 274 4.87 3.14 -22.72
CA HIS A 274 5.74 2.43 -23.66
C HIS A 274 6.20 3.28 -24.86
N LEU A 275 5.58 4.43 -25.10
CA LEU A 275 6.03 5.36 -26.14
C LEU A 275 7.27 6.13 -25.70
N ASN A 276 7.31 6.57 -24.44
CA ASN A 276 8.46 7.30 -23.88
C ASN A 276 8.44 7.22 -22.35
N VAL A 277 9.20 6.27 -21.81
CA VAL A 277 9.28 6.02 -20.35
C VAL A 277 9.77 7.24 -19.57
N GLU A 278 10.82 7.95 -20.06
CA GLU A 278 11.34 9.11 -19.33
C GLU A 278 10.33 10.25 -19.23
N ARG A 279 9.62 10.51 -20.31
CA ARG A 279 8.55 11.49 -20.33
C ARG A 279 7.42 11.07 -19.40
N PHE A 280 7.00 9.81 -19.46
CA PHE A 280 5.99 9.26 -18.54
C PHE A 280 6.39 9.45 -17.09
N LEU A 281 7.62 9.11 -16.69
CA LEU A 281 8.12 9.29 -15.33
C LEU A 281 8.16 10.76 -14.89
N SER A 282 8.54 11.67 -15.82
CA SER A 282 8.50 13.10 -15.55
C SER A 282 7.08 13.60 -15.32
N ASP A 283 6.14 13.21 -16.19
CA ASP A 283 4.72 13.56 -16.09
C ASP A 283 4.09 12.97 -14.82
N SER A 284 4.38 11.71 -14.51
CA SER A 284 3.92 11.02 -13.29
C SER A 284 4.41 11.76 -12.03
N THR A 285 5.67 12.19 -12.02
CA THR A 285 6.23 12.99 -10.92
C THR A 285 5.45 14.29 -10.74
N ARG A 286 5.14 14.99 -11.84
CA ARG A 286 4.38 16.25 -11.83
C ARG A 286 2.94 16.05 -11.31
N VAL A 287 2.32 14.91 -11.60
CA VAL A 287 0.96 14.57 -11.16
C VAL A 287 0.94 14.16 -9.68
N LEU A 288 1.85 13.29 -9.25
CA LEU A 288 1.79 12.67 -7.92
C LEU A 288 2.35 13.54 -6.81
N VAL A 289 3.46 14.27 -7.04
CA VAL A 289 4.12 15.04 -5.97
C VAL A 289 3.21 16.08 -5.32
N PRO A 290 2.38 16.85 -6.04
CA PRO A 290 1.46 17.79 -5.41
C PRO A 290 0.44 17.11 -4.48
N VAL A 291 -0.06 15.93 -4.86
CA VAL A 291 -1.02 15.17 -4.05
C VAL A 291 -0.35 14.65 -2.77
N LEU A 292 0.88 14.10 -2.88
CA LEU A 292 1.63 13.56 -1.74
C LEU A 292 2.07 14.65 -0.74
N ARG A 293 2.20 15.90 -1.19
CA ARG A 293 2.65 17.04 -0.39
C ARG A 293 1.54 18.04 -0.11
N THR A 294 0.28 17.63 -0.22
CA THR A 294 -0.85 18.47 0.19
C THR A 294 -0.59 19.00 1.60
N LYS A 295 -0.64 20.32 1.77
CA LYS A 295 -0.43 20.98 3.06
C LYS A 295 -1.45 20.49 4.09
N LYS A 296 -1.11 20.63 5.38
CA LYS A 296 -1.97 20.35 6.54
C LYS A 296 -3.43 20.64 6.22
N VAL A 297 -4.29 19.64 6.31
CA VAL A 297 -5.72 19.89 6.41
C VAL A 297 -5.98 20.18 7.87
N GLU A 298 -6.06 21.46 8.22
CA GLU A 298 -6.58 21.87 9.53
C GLU A 298 -8.05 21.46 9.56
N THR A 299 -8.38 20.47 10.37
CA THR A 299 -9.76 20.07 10.60
C THR A 299 -10.50 21.30 11.13
N THR A 300 -11.41 21.82 10.32
CA THR A 300 -12.27 22.95 10.68
C THR A 300 -13.10 22.57 11.91
N THR A 301 -12.78 23.24 13.04
CA THR A 301 -13.72 23.57 14.11
C THR A 301 -14.67 22.49 14.59
N THR A 302 -14.17 21.54 15.37
CA THR A 302 -14.95 20.97 16.46
C THR A 302 -14.23 21.27 17.78
N ASN A 303 -14.97 21.62 18.84
CA ASN A 303 -14.46 21.97 20.16
C ASN A 303 -13.80 20.77 20.91
N GLU A 304 -13.49 19.67 20.23
CA GLU A 304 -12.86 18.50 20.80
C GLU A 304 -11.43 18.39 20.25
N ASP A 305 -10.46 18.28 21.14
CA ASP A 305 -9.07 18.06 20.79
C ASP A 305 -8.89 16.71 20.11
N PRO A 306 -8.11 16.64 19.00
CA PRO A 306 -7.81 15.38 18.34
C PRO A 306 -6.94 14.50 19.26
N ASP A 307 -7.27 13.21 19.32
CA ASP A 307 -6.49 12.21 20.06
C ASP A 307 -5.55 11.41 19.18
N THR A 308 -5.72 11.51 17.86
CA THR A 308 -4.96 10.71 16.87
C THR A 308 -4.50 11.57 15.69
N LEU A 309 -3.21 11.48 15.36
CA LEU A 309 -2.65 12.10 14.16
C LEU A 309 -2.35 11.02 13.11
N VAL A 310 -2.92 11.17 11.93
CA VAL A 310 -2.73 10.25 10.80
C VAL A 310 -1.86 10.90 9.74
N TYR A 311 -0.80 10.20 9.35
CA TYR A 311 0.09 10.56 8.25
C TYR A 311 -0.04 9.53 7.13
N PRO A 312 -0.81 9.80 6.08
CA PRO A 312 -0.82 8.96 4.89
C PRO A 312 0.56 8.95 4.22
N VAL A 313 1.10 7.77 4.03
CA VAL A 313 2.39 7.58 3.37
C VAL A 313 2.25 6.68 2.16
N SER A 314 3.08 6.90 1.15
CA SER A 314 2.99 6.21 -0.12
C SER A 314 4.37 5.87 -0.69
N SER A 315 4.45 4.74 -1.40
CA SER A 315 5.62 4.32 -2.16
C SER A 315 5.23 4.24 -3.65
N PHE A 316 5.78 5.15 -4.45
CA PHE A 316 5.56 5.26 -5.90
C PHE A 316 6.87 5.23 -6.68
N ALA A 317 7.93 4.61 -6.13
CA ALA A 317 9.25 4.57 -6.76
C ALA A 317 9.23 4.23 -8.26
N PRO A 318 8.42 3.25 -8.76
CA PRO A 318 8.35 2.94 -10.18
C PRO A 318 7.74 4.06 -11.07
N LEU A 319 7.12 5.08 -10.46
CA LEU A 319 6.48 6.20 -11.15
C LEU A 319 7.27 7.51 -11.05
N PHE A 320 8.39 7.52 -10.35
CA PHE A 320 9.21 8.71 -10.20
C PHE A 320 10.52 8.60 -10.97
N LYS A 321 10.92 9.70 -11.59
CA LYS A 321 12.27 9.83 -12.16
C LYS A 321 13.32 9.81 -11.03
N ASP A 322 13.08 10.60 -9.98
CA ASP A 322 13.80 10.58 -8.70
C ASP A 322 12.77 10.27 -7.62
N ASP A 323 12.97 9.22 -6.85
CA ASP A 323 11.99 8.77 -5.87
C ASP A 323 11.61 9.88 -4.88
N LYS A 324 10.33 10.23 -4.87
CA LYS A 324 9.70 11.21 -3.96
C LYS A 324 8.72 10.56 -3.00
N SER A 325 8.76 9.25 -2.88
CA SER A 325 7.92 8.47 -1.95
C SER A 325 8.10 8.94 -0.52
N THR A 326 7.01 8.91 0.24
CA THR A 326 6.98 9.40 1.62
C THR A 326 7.07 8.28 2.66
N GLU A 327 6.79 7.03 2.27
CA GLU A 327 6.73 5.88 3.19
C GLU A 327 8.04 5.64 3.93
N LEU A 328 9.13 5.31 3.20
CA LEU A 328 10.39 4.96 3.83
C LEU A 328 10.97 6.09 4.70
N PRO A 329 11.00 7.36 4.26
CA PRO A 329 11.42 8.47 5.12
C PRO A 329 10.62 8.58 6.42
N CYS A 330 9.29 8.47 6.38
CA CYS A 330 8.43 8.53 7.55
C CYS A 330 8.67 7.35 8.50
N VAL A 331 8.74 6.13 7.96
CA VAL A 331 9.03 4.92 8.75
C VAL A 331 10.36 5.05 9.47
N LEU A 332 11.41 5.49 8.79
CA LEU A 332 12.73 5.67 9.41
C LEU A 332 12.73 6.75 10.51
N ARG A 333 11.89 7.79 10.37
CA ARG A 333 11.69 8.79 11.42
C ARG A 333 10.98 8.23 12.64
N MET A 334 9.92 7.44 12.45
CA MET A 334 9.30 6.74 13.58
C MET A 334 10.27 5.76 14.26
N LEU A 335 11.01 4.99 13.49
CA LEU A 335 11.97 4.03 14.02
C LEU A 335 13.16 4.70 14.72
N SER A 336 13.37 6.01 14.57
CA SER A 336 14.39 6.71 15.39
C SER A 336 14.05 6.72 16.90
N LEU A 337 12.79 6.52 17.26
CA LEU A 337 12.38 6.35 18.65
C LEU A 337 13.00 5.09 19.29
N LEU A 338 13.40 4.09 18.51
CA LEU A 338 14.08 2.88 19.00
C LEU A 338 15.49 3.15 19.55
N ASP A 339 16.07 4.32 19.27
CA ASP A 339 17.39 4.71 19.81
C ASP A 339 17.32 5.03 21.32
N HIS A 340 16.11 5.16 21.86
CA HIS A 340 15.91 5.46 23.28
C HIS A 340 15.71 4.20 24.11
N LYS A 341 16.50 4.05 25.19
CA LYS A 341 16.35 2.94 26.14
C LYS A 341 14.96 2.95 26.75
N GLY A 342 14.31 1.78 26.76
CA GLY A 342 12.93 1.62 27.25
C GLY A 342 11.85 1.76 26.17
N ALA A 343 12.20 2.16 24.95
CA ALA A 343 11.29 2.06 23.81
C ALA A 343 10.95 0.59 23.51
N LYS A 344 9.79 0.37 22.88
CA LYS A 344 9.34 -0.96 22.48
C LYS A 344 8.92 -0.94 21.01
N LEU A 345 9.24 -2.00 20.29
CA LEU A 345 8.77 -2.25 18.93
C LEU A 345 7.96 -3.54 18.91
N THR A 346 6.74 -3.48 18.37
CA THR A 346 6.05 -4.66 17.86
C THR A 346 5.93 -4.51 16.34
N MET A 347 6.38 -5.52 15.60
CA MET A 347 6.30 -5.54 14.14
C MET A 347 5.57 -6.80 13.70
N THR A 348 4.76 -6.71 12.65
CA THR A 348 4.19 -7.89 12.00
C THR A 348 4.36 -7.83 10.50
N ALA A 349 4.75 -8.96 9.91
CA ALA A 349 4.90 -9.14 8.47
C ALA A 349 4.67 -10.61 8.11
N GLY A 350 3.62 -10.91 7.36
CA GLY A 350 3.31 -12.28 6.93
C GLY A 350 4.41 -12.91 6.05
N TYR A 351 5.22 -12.09 5.38
CA TYR A 351 6.37 -12.51 4.56
C TYR A 351 7.61 -11.82 5.10
N PHE A 352 8.52 -12.58 5.71
CA PHE A 352 9.69 -12.02 6.38
C PHE A 352 10.77 -11.58 5.37
N ASN A 353 10.65 -10.35 4.90
CA ASN A 353 11.62 -9.72 4.02
C ASN A 353 11.73 -8.22 4.35
N ILE A 354 12.55 -7.89 5.33
CA ILE A 354 12.68 -6.54 5.88
C ILE A 354 13.60 -5.69 4.98
N HIS A 355 13.13 -4.48 4.63
CA HIS A 355 13.95 -3.51 3.92
C HIS A 355 15.27 -3.22 4.67
N PRO A 356 16.46 -3.19 4.01
CA PRO A 356 17.76 -3.10 4.67
C PRO A 356 17.90 -1.94 5.67
N LYS A 357 17.41 -0.74 5.34
CA LYS A 357 17.44 0.42 6.25
C LYS A 357 16.53 0.25 7.48
N ILE A 358 15.41 -0.43 7.34
CA ILE A 358 14.51 -0.76 8.46
C ILE A 358 15.17 -1.81 9.35
N LYS A 359 15.73 -2.86 8.75
CA LYS A 359 16.52 -3.89 9.45
C LYS A 359 17.65 -3.25 10.26
N GLU A 360 18.45 -2.40 9.64
CA GLU A 360 19.55 -1.69 10.30
C GLU A 360 19.06 -0.90 11.52
N ARG A 361 17.92 -0.20 11.40
CA ARG A 361 17.34 0.55 12.51
C ARG A 361 16.91 -0.33 13.67
N ILE A 362 16.29 -1.48 13.39
CA ILE A 362 15.87 -2.44 14.42
C ILE A 362 17.09 -3.03 15.13
N LEU A 363 18.10 -3.46 14.37
CA LEU A 363 19.29 -4.12 14.93
C LEU A 363 20.19 -3.18 15.76
N ARG A 364 20.24 -1.88 15.42
CA ARG A 364 21.02 -0.86 16.13
C ARG A 364 20.28 -0.19 17.28
N GLY A 365 18.95 -0.32 17.31
CA GLY A 365 18.11 0.29 18.35
C GLY A 365 18.38 -0.28 19.73
N GLN A 366 18.03 0.49 20.76
CA GLN A 366 18.10 0.07 22.18
C GLN A 366 16.74 -0.47 22.69
N ALA A 367 15.77 -0.57 21.83
CA ALA A 367 14.41 -1.02 22.15
C ALA A 367 14.32 -2.55 22.27
N CYS A 368 13.39 -2.98 23.13
CA CYS A 368 12.92 -4.37 23.07
C CYS A 368 11.99 -4.54 21.87
N SER A 369 12.31 -5.47 20.98
CA SER A 369 11.59 -5.68 19.73
C SER A 369 10.95 -7.07 19.67
N GLU A 370 9.65 -7.12 19.38
CA GLU A 370 8.91 -8.35 19.12
C GLU A 370 8.42 -8.34 17.67
N ILE A 371 8.75 -9.36 16.91
CA ILE A 371 8.40 -9.49 15.50
C ILE A 371 7.55 -10.73 15.31
N ILE A 372 6.40 -10.58 14.66
CA ILE A 372 5.47 -11.67 14.38
C ILE A 372 5.47 -11.92 12.88
N THR A 373 5.77 -13.14 12.44
CA THR A 373 5.74 -13.56 11.04
C THR A 373 4.83 -14.76 10.83
N ALA A 374 4.51 -15.12 9.58
CA ALA A 374 3.81 -16.37 9.32
C ALA A 374 4.73 -17.55 9.54
N SER A 375 4.21 -18.64 10.17
CA SER A 375 4.85 -19.95 10.02
C SER A 375 4.82 -20.39 8.55
N PRO A 376 5.64 -21.35 8.11
CA PRO A 376 5.54 -21.93 6.77
C PRO A 376 4.12 -22.35 6.41
N GLU A 377 3.41 -23.02 7.34
CA GLU A 377 2.05 -23.53 7.17
C GLU A 377 0.98 -22.45 7.10
N ALA A 378 1.27 -21.25 7.61
CA ALA A 378 0.40 -20.07 7.49
C ALA A 378 0.78 -19.16 6.30
N ASN A 379 1.79 -19.53 5.52
CA ASN A 379 2.18 -18.80 4.33
C ASN A 379 1.32 -19.21 3.14
N SER A 380 0.75 -18.26 2.40
CA SER A 380 -0.14 -18.55 1.26
C SER A 380 0.53 -19.29 0.10
N PHE A 381 1.85 -19.36 0.08
CA PHE A 381 2.63 -20.13 -0.91
C PHE A 381 2.99 -21.54 -0.44
N TYR A 382 2.61 -21.94 0.78
CA TYR A 382 2.88 -23.26 1.31
C TYR A 382 2.31 -24.36 0.41
N LEU A 383 3.15 -25.33 0.04
CA LEU A 383 2.85 -26.40 -0.90
C LEU A 383 2.39 -25.92 -2.29
N SER A 384 2.69 -24.70 -2.67
CA SER A 384 2.43 -24.21 -4.02
C SER A 384 3.30 -24.92 -5.05
N LYS A 385 2.77 -25.12 -6.26
CA LYS A 385 3.52 -25.77 -7.35
C LYS A 385 4.62 -24.86 -7.91
N GLY A 386 5.76 -25.47 -8.28
CA GLY A 386 6.88 -24.80 -8.92
C GLY A 386 7.63 -23.84 -7.97
N ILE A 387 8.27 -22.81 -8.53
CA ILE A 387 9.15 -21.87 -7.80
C ILE A 387 8.43 -21.19 -6.62
N SER A 388 7.14 -20.96 -6.72
CA SER A 388 6.36 -20.34 -5.63
C SER A 388 6.38 -21.16 -4.34
N GLY A 389 6.50 -22.48 -4.44
CA GLY A 389 6.58 -23.38 -3.28
C GLY A 389 7.86 -23.25 -2.47
N LEU A 390 8.90 -22.61 -3.01
CA LEU A 390 10.16 -22.33 -2.31
C LEU A 390 10.11 -21.04 -1.48
N LEU A 391 9.08 -20.21 -1.65
CA LEU A 391 8.98 -18.92 -0.97
C LEU A 391 8.86 -19.04 0.55
N PRO A 392 8.10 -19.98 1.15
CA PRO A 392 8.08 -20.16 2.60
C PRO A 392 9.48 -20.42 3.17
N ASP A 393 10.26 -21.31 2.56
CA ASP A 393 11.63 -21.63 2.99
C ASP A 393 12.58 -20.42 2.85
N ALA A 394 12.43 -19.64 1.78
CA ALA A 394 13.19 -18.41 1.58
C ALA A 394 12.90 -17.36 2.66
N TYR A 395 11.67 -17.29 3.16
CA TYR A 395 11.33 -16.38 4.27
C TYR A 395 11.86 -16.89 5.61
N VAL A 396 11.83 -18.20 5.85
CA VAL A 396 12.48 -18.83 7.03
C VAL A 396 13.99 -18.51 7.01
N TYR A 397 14.67 -18.75 5.90
CA TYR A 397 16.08 -18.43 5.74
C TYR A 397 16.38 -16.93 6.00
N SER A 398 15.54 -16.04 5.50
CA SER A 398 15.69 -14.60 5.73
C SER A 398 15.50 -14.23 7.21
N CYS A 399 14.61 -14.93 7.91
CA CYS A 399 14.37 -14.79 9.33
C CYS A 399 15.57 -15.29 10.14
N GLU A 400 16.10 -16.48 9.85
CA GLU A 400 17.29 -17.03 10.48
C GLU A 400 18.51 -16.11 10.32
N LYS A 401 18.73 -15.60 9.11
CA LYS A 401 19.80 -14.63 8.84
C LYS A 401 19.65 -13.36 9.67
N PHE A 402 18.42 -12.85 9.82
CA PHE A 402 18.14 -11.71 10.67
C PHE A 402 18.41 -12.01 12.14
N MET A 403 17.98 -13.17 12.65
CA MET A 403 18.17 -13.57 14.03
C MET A 403 19.65 -13.79 14.39
N ASN A 404 20.46 -14.28 13.45
CA ASN A 404 21.92 -14.44 13.64
C ASN A 404 22.65 -13.09 13.79
N GLU A 405 22.09 -11.99 13.24
CA GLU A 405 22.62 -10.64 13.38
C GLU A 405 22.02 -9.89 14.59
N ALA A 406 20.90 -10.36 15.13
CA ALA A 406 20.16 -9.70 16.19
C ALA A 406 20.72 -10.03 17.59
N ASN A 407 20.62 -9.07 18.51
CA ASN A 407 20.85 -9.33 19.92
C ASN A 407 19.63 -10.13 20.49
N SER A 408 19.82 -11.41 20.77
CA SER A 408 18.78 -12.32 21.23
C SER A 408 18.12 -11.91 22.56
N SER A 409 18.76 -11.05 23.36
CA SER A 409 18.17 -10.51 24.58
C SER A 409 17.23 -9.34 24.33
N ALA A 410 17.32 -8.68 23.18
CA ALA A 410 16.53 -7.50 22.83
C ALA A 410 15.50 -7.75 21.71
N VAL A 411 15.71 -8.77 20.87
CA VAL A 411 14.84 -9.06 19.72
C VAL A 411 14.30 -10.49 19.82
N LYS A 412 12.96 -10.61 19.77
CA LYS A 412 12.23 -11.87 19.74
C LYS A 412 11.43 -11.97 18.44
N VAL A 413 11.52 -13.12 17.77
CA VAL A 413 10.67 -13.44 16.63
C VAL A 413 9.69 -14.55 17.00
N LEU A 414 8.43 -14.35 16.64
CA LEU A 414 7.32 -15.28 16.88
C LEU A 414 6.71 -15.68 15.54
N GLU A 415 6.28 -16.92 15.44
CA GLU A 415 5.53 -17.42 14.29
C GLU A 415 4.04 -17.47 14.62
N TRP A 416 3.23 -16.93 13.72
CA TRP A 416 1.78 -17.01 13.77
C TRP A 416 1.31 -18.22 12.97
N GLN A 417 0.43 -19.01 13.55
CA GLN A 417 -0.19 -20.17 12.90
C GLN A 417 -1.63 -20.35 13.39
N ASN A 418 -2.54 -20.68 12.48
CA ASN A 418 -3.89 -21.11 12.79
C ASN A 418 -4.31 -22.16 11.76
N GLY A 419 -4.06 -23.44 12.10
CA GLY A 419 -4.19 -24.58 11.18
C GLY A 419 -3.11 -24.56 10.09
N VAL A 420 -3.38 -25.24 8.98
CA VAL A 420 -2.52 -25.32 7.79
C VAL A 420 -3.26 -24.72 6.62
N VAL A 421 -2.68 -23.75 5.94
CA VAL A 421 -3.29 -23.10 4.78
C VAL A 421 -3.70 -24.13 3.72
N ASN A 422 -4.79 -23.86 3.01
CA ASN A 422 -5.39 -24.76 2.00
C ASN A 422 -5.96 -26.09 2.58
N THR A 423 -6.09 -26.21 3.90
CA THR A 423 -6.84 -27.29 4.55
C THR A 423 -8.13 -26.74 5.19
N PRO A 424 -9.13 -27.58 5.49
CA PRO A 424 -10.30 -27.13 6.23
C PRO A 424 -9.91 -26.40 7.53
N ASN A 425 -10.48 -25.20 7.76
CA ASN A 425 -10.17 -24.31 8.89
C ASN A 425 -8.73 -23.78 8.95
N GLY A 426 -7.92 -24.01 7.93
CA GLY A 426 -6.58 -23.44 7.84
C GLY A 426 -6.61 -21.98 7.41
N TRP A 427 -5.79 -21.12 8.06
CA TRP A 427 -5.66 -19.71 7.81
C TRP A 427 -4.29 -19.36 7.28
N SER A 428 -4.23 -18.33 6.44
CA SER A 428 -2.97 -17.68 6.08
C SER A 428 -2.81 -16.35 6.81
N TYR A 429 -1.57 -15.98 7.10
CA TYR A 429 -1.21 -14.74 7.76
C TYR A 429 -0.66 -13.72 6.78
N HIS A 430 -1.28 -12.55 6.74
CA HIS A 430 -0.91 -11.49 5.79
C HIS A 430 -0.82 -10.11 6.44
N ALA A 431 -1.04 -10.00 7.75
CA ALA A 431 -1.02 -8.75 8.47
C ALA A 431 0.37 -8.08 8.41
N LYS A 432 0.38 -6.75 8.29
CA LYS A 432 1.58 -5.92 8.27
C LYS A 432 1.39 -4.72 9.18
N GLY A 433 2.43 -4.40 9.94
CA GLY A 433 2.41 -3.21 10.80
C GLY A 433 3.65 -3.06 11.65
N LEU A 434 3.83 -1.83 12.13
CA LEU A 434 4.86 -1.45 13.10
C LEU A 434 4.19 -0.62 14.18
N TRP A 435 4.42 -0.97 15.44
CA TRP A 435 4.01 -0.21 16.62
C TRP A 435 5.24 0.16 17.42
N VAL A 436 5.49 1.43 17.55
CA VAL A 436 6.60 1.96 18.33
C VAL A 436 6.02 2.66 19.54
N THR A 437 6.38 2.18 20.73
CA THR A 437 6.05 2.83 22.00
C THR A 437 7.31 3.52 22.51
N PRO A 438 7.32 4.86 22.65
CA PRO A 438 8.45 5.56 23.23
C PRO A 438 8.61 5.19 24.70
N PRO A 439 9.77 5.46 25.33
CA PRO A 439 9.90 5.34 26.77
C PRO A 439 8.95 6.32 27.48
N GLY A 440 8.46 5.92 28.65
CA GLY A 440 7.57 6.74 29.48
C GLY A 440 8.28 7.94 30.09
#